data_1ee731f826963c046441501c0ff34a01
#
_entry.id   1ee731f826963c046441501c0ff34a01
#
_cell.length_a   1.000
_cell.length_b   1.000
_cell.length_c   1.000
_cell.angle_alpha   90.00
_cell.angle_beta   90.00
_cell.angle_gamma   90.00
#
_symmetry.space_group_name_H-M   'P 1'
#
loop_
_entity.id
_entity.type
_entity.pdbx_description
1 polymer ?
#
loop_
_entity_poly.entity_id
_entity_poly.type
_entity_poly.pdbx_seq_one_letter_code
_entity_poly.pdbx_strand_id
1 'polypeptide(L)'
;MKKYKSEISGHLDIIVTENEDNFEGEKETWKEIQIHGDPEGLKSFARLLIKLADLRQDDLDELPVGAREHIHLKPKYDLSVSSEEVIVGRLDAKGTGAFYGKYISKEFK
;
A
#
# COMPACT_ATOMS: atom_id res chain seq x y z
N MET A 1 -24.63 3.59 -16.68
CA MET A 1 -23.39 4.16 -16.17
C MET A 1 -22.95 3.45 -14.90
N LYS A 2 -21.74 2.93 -14.89
CA LYS A 2 -21.21 2.28 -13.69
C LYS A 2 -20.76 3.33 -12.68
N LYS A 3 -21.23 3.19 -11.46
CA LYS A 3 -20.71 3.99 -10.36
C LYS A 3 -19.45 3.31 -9.81
N TYR A 4 -18.46 4.10 -9.51
CA TYR A 4 -17.27 3.59 -8.83
C TYR A 4 -17.65 3.10 -7.44
N LYS A 5 -17.25 1.90 -7.13
CA LYS A 5 -17.51 1.31 -5.82
C LYS A 5 -16.18 0.89 -5.20
N SER A 6 -15.83 1.55 -4.12
CA SER A 6 -14.61 1.23 -3.40
C SER A 6 -14.76 -0.07 -2.62
N GLU A 7 -13.67 -0.82 -2.53
CA GLU A 7 -13.60 -1.98 -1.64
C GLU A 7 -13.29 -1.56 -0.19
N ILE A 8 -12.93 -0.29 0.01
CA ILE A 8 -12.75 0.25 1.36
C ILE A 8 -14.10 0.75 1.86
N SER A 9 -14.59 0.16 2.91
CA SER A 9 -15.77 0.64 3.65
C SER A 9 -15.29 1.22 4.98
N GLY A 10 -16.12 2.07 5.60
CA GLY A 10 -15.69 2.79 6.79
C GLY A 10 -14.72 3.92 6.44
N HIS A 11 -13.85 4.25 7.37
CA HIS A 11 -12.93 5.39 7.25
C HIS A 11 -11.48 4.93 7.35
N LEU A 12 -10.66 5.39 6.42
CA LEU A 12 -9.24 5.06 6.37
C LEU A 12 -8.46 6.31 5.92
N ASP A 13 -7.45 6.67 6.68
CA ASP A 13 -6.63 7.86 6.47
C ASP A 13 -5.16 7.45 6.52
N ILE A 14 -4.42 7.71 5.47
CA ILE A 14 -3.01 7.36 5.39
C ILE A 14 -2.22 8.62 5.11
N ILE A 15 -1.38 9.01 6.05
CA ILE A 15 -0.64 10.26 5.97
C ILE A 15 0.85 9.99 6.16
N VAL A 16 1.64 10.91 5.62
CA VAL A 16 3.10 10.91 5.81
C VAL A 16 3.43 12.10 6.68
N THR A 17 4.18 11.84 7.75
CA THR A 17 4.65 12.90 8.63
C THR A 17 6.17 12.95 8.60
N GLU A 18 6.72 14.16 8.68
CA GLU A 18 8.14 14.34 8.87
C GLU A 18 8.40 14.60 10.33
N ASN A 19 9.36 13.87 10.88
CA ASN A 19 9.74 13.97 12.26
C ASN A 19 11.19 14.36 12.36
N GLU A 20 11.54 15.05 13.44
CA GLU A 20 12.93 15.40 13.70
C GLU A 20 13.22 15.24 15.18
N ASP A 21 14.48 14.93 15.46
CA ASP A 21 14.99 14.86 16.81
C ASP A 21 16.39 15.47 16.83
N ASN A 22 16.72 16.07 17.95
CA ASN A 22 18.07 16.60 18.18
C ASN A 22 18.72 15.77 19.28
N PHE A 23 19.80 15.10 18.92
CA PHE A 23 20.56 14.33 19.88
C PHE A 23 22.02 14.78 19.81
N GLU A 24 22.55 15.24 20.94
CA GLU A 24 23.94 15.71 21.07
C GLU A 24 24.32 16.76 20.02
N GLY A 25 23.39 17.65 19.69
CA GLY A 25 23.61 18.72 18.73
C GLY A 25 23.43 18.31 17.28
N GLU A 26 23.17 17.04 17.01
CA GLU A 26 22.88 16.56 15.67
C GLU A 26 21.38 16.44 15.45
N LYS A 27 20.92 16.90 14.30
CA LYS A 27 19.54 16.86 13.91
C LYS A 27 19.28 15.65 13.03
N GLU A 28 18.42 14.76 13.47
CA GLU A 28 17.95 13.65 12.67
C GLU A 28 16.54 13.92 12.18
N THR A 29 16.30 13.63 10.91
CA THR A 29 14.98 13.73 10.31
C THR A 29 14.59 12.41 9.69
N TRP A 30 13.31 12.06 9.81
CA TRP A 30 12.79 10.84 9.16
C TRP A 30 11.33 11.03 8.86
N LYS A 31 10.82 10.18 7.97
CA LYS A 31 9.40 10.16 7.62
C LYS A 31 8.75 8.96 8.26
N GLU A 32 7.52 9.15 8.70
CA GLU A 32 6.68 8.07 9.19
C GLU A 32 5.40 8.03 8.37
N ILE A 33 4.91 6.81 8.12
CA ILE A 33 3.62 6.62 7.49
C ILE A 33 2.66 6.21 8.59
N GLN A 34 1.58 6.97 8.77
CA GLN A 34 0.57 6.69 9.76
C GLN A 34 -0.70 6.23 9.07
N ILE A 35 -1.18 5.07 9.46
CA ILE A 35 -2.39 4.48 8.91
C ILE A 35 -3.43 4.46 10.02
N HIS A 36 -4.47 5.27 9.86
CA HIS A 36 -5.53 5.39 10.84
C HIS A 36 -6.86 4.99 10.20
N GLY A 37 -7.64 4.23 10.91
CA GLY A 37 -8.95 3.87 10.44
C GLY A 37 -9.88 3.56 11.61
N ASP A 38 -11.18 3.68 11.35
CA ASP A 38 -12.14 3.13 12.27
C ASP A 38 -12.16 1.59 12.11
N PRO A 39 -12.85 0.84 12.96
CA PRO A 39 -12.82 -0.62 12.86
C PRO A 39 -13.18 -1.15 11.48
N GLU A 40 -14.19 -0.60 10.83
CA GLU A 40 -14.57 -1.07 9.50
C GLU A 40 -13.56 -0.65 8.44
N GLY A 41 -13.01 0.54 8.53
CA GLY A 41 -11.96 0.98 7.61
C GLY A 41 -10.75 0.07 7.67
N LEU A 42 -10.28 -0.25 8.87
CA LEU A 42 -9.14 -1.15 9.04
C LEU A 42 -9.46 -2.57 8.58
N LYS A 43 -10.66 -3.06 8.87
CA LYS A 43 -11.05 -4.42 8.45
C LYS A 43 -11.19 -4.54 6.93
N SER A 44 -11.79 -3.54 6.28
CA SER A 44 -11.93 -3.57 4.83
C SER A 44 -10.57 -3.48 4.14
N PHE A 45 -9.66 -2.69 4.69
CA PHE A 45 -8.29 -2.62 4.19
C PHE A 45 -7.59 -3.97 4.35
N ALA A 46 -7.75 -4.61 5.50
CA ALA A 46 -7.17 -5.93 5.75
C ALA A 46 -7.70 -6.97 4.74
N ARG A 47 -9.01 -6.96 4.48
CA ARG A 47 -9.60 -7.88 3.49
C ARG A 47 -9.02 -7.66 2.10
N LEU A 48 -8.81 -6.40 1.73
CA LEU A 48 -8.23 -6.05 0.44
C LEU A 48 -6.78 -6.53 0.32
N LEU A 49 -6.00 -6.37 1.39
CA LEU A 49 -4.62 -6.85 1.44
C LEU A 49 -4.55 -8.37 1.32
N ILE A 50 -5.44 -9.09 2.00
CA ILE A 50 -5.50 -10.54 1.90
C ILE A 50 -5.87 -10.97 0.47
N LYS A 51 -6.84 -10.31 -0.13
CA LYS A 51 -7.25 -10.58 -1.50
C LYS A 51 -6.08 -10.41 -2.47
N LEU A 52 -5.31 -9.34 -2.31
CA LEU A 52 -4.12 -9.09 -3.13
C LEU A 52 -3.04 -10.16 -2.89
N ALA A 53 -2.84 -10.55 -1.63
CA ALA A 53 -1.85 -11.55 -1.26
C ALA A 53 -2.21 -12.93 -1.81
N ASP A 54 -3.49 -13.27 -1.82
CA ASP A 54 -3.96 -14.58 -2.29
C ASP A 54 -4.07 -14.68 -3.81
N LEU A 55 -3.90 -13.56 -4.51
CA LEU A 55 -4.06 -13.53 -5.94
C LEU A 55 -3.00 -14.40 -6.63
N ARG A 56 -3.45 -15.26 -7.52
CA ARG A 56 -2.56 -16.09 -8.32
C ARG A 56 -2.22 -15.36 -9.62
N GLN A 57 -1.16 -14.58 -9.56
CA GLN A 57 -0.76 -13.72 -10.67
C GLN A 57 -0.49 -14.49 -11.96
N ASP A 58 0.04 -15.70 -11.84
CA ASP A 58 0.35 -16.53 -13.00
C ASP A 58 -0.91 -16.90 -13.80
N ASP A 59 -2.07 -16.88 -13.14
CA ASP A 59 -3.35 -17.21 -13.78
C ASP A 59 -4.05 -16.01 -14.41
N LEU A 60 -3.48 -14.81 -14.27
CA LEU A 60 -4.08 -13.59 -14.81
C LEU A 60 -3.57 -13.33 -16.23
N ASP A 61 -4.40 -13.64 -17.21
CA ASP A 61 -4.02 -13.49 -18.62
C ASP A 61 -3.67 -12.05 -18.99
N GLU A 62 -4.37 -11.08 -18.37
CA GLU A 62 -4.17 -9.67 -18.68
C GLU A 62 -2.90 -9.09 -18.07
N LEU A 63 -2.32 -9.77 -17.10
CA LEU A 63 -1.10 -9.30 -16.46
C LEU A 63 0.11 -9.84 -17.24
N PRO A 64 0.97 -8.97 -17.80
CA PRO A 64 2.16 -9.43 -18.51
C PRO A 64 3.14 -10.15 -17.60
N VAL A 65 3.88 -11.11 -18.14
CA VAL A 65 4.98 -11.76 -17.40
C VAL A 65 5.98 -10.69 -16.96
N GLY A 66 6.40 -10.75 -15.72
CA GLY A 66 7.29 -9.76 -15.12
C GLY A 66 6.58 -8.60 -14.45
N ALA A 67 5.29 -8.45 -14.69
CA ALA A 67 4.49 -7.40 -14.02
C ALA A 67 4.02 -7.87 -12.65
N ARG A 68 3.61 -6.89 -11.85
CA ARG A 68 3.14 -7.10 -10.48
C ARG A 68 1.78 -6.45 -10.32
N GLU A 69 0.83 -7.22 -9.80
CA GLU A 69 -0.50 -6.66 -9.54
C GLU A 69 -0.45 -5.65 -8.40
N HIS A 70 -1.22 -4.62 -8.54
CA HIS A 70 -1.30 -3.56 -7.54
C HIS A 70 -2.66 -2.90 -7.59
N ILE A 71 -2.98 -2.20 -6.52
CA ILE A 71 -4.23 -1.45 -6.39
C ILE A 71 -3.91 -0.01 -6.06
N HIS A 72 -4.72 0.89 -6.58
CA HIS A 72 -4.63 2.32 -6.27
C HIS A 72 -5.76 2.67 -5.32
N LEU A 73 -5.42 3.27 -4.19
CA LEU A 73 -6.38 3.80 -3.24
C LEU A 73 -6.28 5.32 -3.28
N LYS A 74 -7.39 5.96 -3.63
CA LYS A 74 -7.40 7.40 -3.89
C LYS A 74 -8.14 8.16 -2.79
N PRO A 75 -7.60 9.32 -2.40
CA PRO A 75 -8.34 10.21 -1.50
C PRO A 75 -9.69 10.56 -2.10
N LYS A 76 -10.68 10.78 -1.23
CA LYS A 76 -12.04 11.14 -1.58
C LYS A 76 -12.88 9.95 -2.07
N TYR A 77 -12.27 8.94 -2.70
CA TYR A 77 -13.00 7.77 -3.23
C TYR A 77 -12.87 6.57 -2.32
N ASP A 78 -11.65 6.20 -1.99
CA ASP A 78 -11.33 5.06 -1.12
C ASP A 78 -10.94 5.50 0.28
N LEU A 79 -10.26 6.62 0.35
CA LEU A 79 -9.62 7.14 1.55
C LEU A 79 -10.20 8.52 1.87
N SER A 80 -9.93 8.98 3.08
CA SER A 80 -10.32 10.34 3.50
C SER A 80 -9.68 11.39 2.59
N VAL A 81 -10.26 12.58 2.59
CA VAL A 81 -9.74 13.72 1.81
C VAL A 81 -8.33 14.10 2.30
N SER A 82 -8.05 13.91 3.58
CA SER A 82 -6.74 14.23 4.18
C SER A 82 -5.65 13.22 3.84
N SER A 83 -6.01 12.06 3.29
CA SER A 83 -5.07 10.98 3.01
C SER A 83 -4.18 11.28 1.80
N GLU A 84 -3.00 10.64 1.80
CA GLU A 84 -2.20 10.55 0.59
C GLU A 84 -2.81 9.53 -0.38
N GLU A 85 -2.45 9.63 -1.65
CA GLU A 85 -2.76 8.57 -2.61
C GLU A 85 -1.84 7.39 -2.33
N VAL A 86 -2.39 6.18 -2.32
CA VAL A 86 -1.67 4.98 -1.91
C VAL A 86 -1.72 3.94 -3.01
N ILE A 87 -0.58 3.33 -3.27
CA ILE A 87 -0.48 2.17 -4.15
C ILE A 87 -0.01 1.00 -3.30
N VAL A 88 -0.79 -0.07 -3.32
CA VAL A 88 -0.42 -1.32 -2.64
C VAL A 88 -0.18 -2.37 -3.71
N GLY A 89 0.97 -3.02 -3.69
CA GLY A 89 1.32 -3.95 -4.73
C GLY A 89 2.05 -5.18 -4.25
N ARG A 90 2.10 -6.16 -5.12
CA ARG A 90 2.89 -7.37 -4.90
C ARG A 90 4.37 -7.05 -5.13
N LEU A 91 5.25 -7.69 -4.39
CA LEU A 91 6.68 -7.63 -4.62
C LEU A 91 7.10 -8.61 -5.73
N ASP A 92 6.44 -9.76 -5.76
CA ASP A 92 6.78 -10.84 -6.67
C ASP A 92 6.14 -10.63 -8.04
N ALA A 93 6.93 -10.81 -9.08
CA ALA A 93 6.48 -10.65 -10.46
C ALA A 93 5.80 -11.91 -10.99
N LYS A 94 4.82 -11.74 -11.87
CA LYS A 94 4.19 -12.83 -12.57
C LYS A 94 5.24 -13.64 -13.36
N GLY A 95 5.15 -14.93 -13.27
CA GLY A 95 5.97 -15.87 -14.05
C GLY A 95 7.34 -16.13 -13.46
N THR A 96 7.99 -15.12 -12.91
CA THR A 96 9.36 -15.23 -12.41
C THR A 96 9.46 -15.23 -10.90
N GLY A 97 8.48 -14.63 -10.21
CA GLY A 97 8.52 -14.43 -8.77
C GLY A 97 9.56 -13.40 -8.31
N ALA A 98 10.21 -12.71 -9.24
CA ALA A 98 11.29 -11.79 -8.91
C ALA A 98 10.76 -10.54 -8.21
N PHE A 99 11.50 -10.06 -7.21
CA PHE A 99 11.22 -8.79 -6.55
C PHE A 99 11.87 -7.65 -7.35
N TYR A 100 11.33 -6.44 -7.22
CA TYR A 100 11.92 -5.30 -7.93
C TYR A 100 13.30 -4.96 -7.36
N GLY A 101 14.16 -4.41 -8.24
CA GLY A 101 15.58 -4.25 -7.94
C GLY A 101 15.92 -3.31 -6.78
N LYS A 102 15.05 -2.38 -6.44
CA LYS A 102 15.28 -1.45 -5.32
C LYS A 102 14.94 -2.05 -3.95
N TYR A 103 14.32 -3.21 -3.93
CA TYR A 103 13.93 -3.83 -2.67
C TYR A 103 15.15 -4.35 -1.92
N ILE A 104 15.23 -3.98 -0.66
CA ILE A 104 16.26 -4.46 0.26
C ILE A 104 15.53 -5.12 1.42
N SER A 105 15.83 -6.39 1.65
CA SER A 105 15.19 -7.17 2.70
C SER A 105 15.51 -6.59 4.08
N LYS A 106 14.54 -6.69 4.99
CA LYS A 106 14.75 -6.33 6.41
C LYS A 106 15.83 -7.17 7.08
N GLU A 107 16.19 -8.29 6.47
CA GLU A 107 17.24 -9.18 6.97
C GLU A 107 18.63 -8.83 6.42
N PHE A 108 18.67 -7.86 5.53
CA PHE A 108 19.94 -7.39 4.97
C PHE A 108 20.75 -6.69 6.07
N LYS A 109 22.01 -7.07 6.18
CA LYS A 109 22.95 -6.50 7.16
C LYS A 109 24.13 -5.84 6.47
#